data_7700613a6a8dea7a209233cb0d826717
#
_entry.id   7700613a6a8dea7a209233cb0d826717
#
_cell.length_a   1.000
_cell.length_b   1.000
_cell.length_c   1.000
_cell.angle_alpha   90.00
_cell.angle_beta   90.00
_cell.angle_gamma   90.00
#
_symmetry.space_group_name_H-M   'P 1'
#
loop_
_entity.id
_entity.type
_entity.pdbx_description
1 polymer ?
#
loop_
_entity_poly.entity_id
_entity_poly.type
_entity_poly.pdbx_seq_one_letter_code
_entity_poly.pdbx_strand_id
1 'polypeptide(L)'
;MPYEIAPTTSFPTEAHAQEHLEGLIEDGHDEDEMKEFIETHGAKDFVCYFEDYARMVDEYDQETVDAFLEEFDLMDVEHLQDAYHGQYSSEAEFAENFLNDCYGMPDMPYWVAIDWEKTWDDGLSWDYTFNNGYVFLSLIHI
;
A
#
# COMPACT_ATOMS: atom_id res chain seq x y z
N MET A 1 -2.63 -32.45 8.48
CA MET A 1 -2.56 -32.40 8.10
C MET A 1 -2.48 -32.23 7.90
N PRO A 2 -2.19 -32.00 7.87
CA PRO A 2 -2.13 -31.60 7.50
C PRO A 2 -1.81 -31.39 6.93
N TYR A 3 -1.69 -31.19 6.45
CA TYR A 3 -1.41 -30.97 5.73
C TYR A 3 -1.00 -31.38 5.14
N GLU A 4 -0.91 -31.60 5.01
CA GLU A 4 -0.56 -32.03 4.31
C GLU A 4 -0.60 -32.21 3.52
N ILE A 5 -0.77 -32.28 3.20
CA ILE A 5 -0.88 -32.39 2.45
C ILE A 5 -0.75 -32.49 1.50
N ALA A 6 -1.34 -32.39 1.61
CA ALA A 6 -1.10 -32.69 0.25
C ALA A 6 0.33 -32.58 -0.12
N PRO A 7 0.86 -33.49 -0.84
CA PRO A 7 2.23 -33.34 -1.26
C PRO A 7 2.37 -32.16 -2.16
N THR A 8 1.28 -31.85 -2.74
CA THR A 8 1.19 -30.62 -3.45
C THR A 8 0.97 -29.49 -2.47
N THR A 9 1.12 -29.80 -1.21
CA THR A 9 1.02 -28.76 -0.20
C THR A 9 1.96 -27.64 -0.56
N SER A 10 1.41 -26.50 -0.79
CA SER A 10 2.26 -25.36 -1.08
C SER A 10 2.98 -24.97 0.18
N PHE A 11 4.17 -24.56 0.01
CA PHE A 11 5.00 -24.06 1.08
C PHE A 11 4.84 -22.52 1.10
N PRO A 12 4.71 -21.88 2.27
CA PRO A 12 4.80 -22.47 3.60
C PRO A 12 3.50 -23.12 4.05
N THR A 13 3.62 -24.11 4.95
CA THR A 13 2.50 -24.81 5.53
C THR A 13 2.01 -24.09 6.79
N GLU A 14 0.91 -24.60 7.36
CA GLU A 14 0.44 -24.08 8.64
C GLU A 14 1.49 -24.19 9.76
N ALA A 15 2.28 -25.27 9.72
CA ALA A 15 3.36 -25.45 10.70
C ALA A 15 4.39 -24.35 10.60
N HIS A 16 4.74 -23.96 9.38
CA HIS A 16 5.69 -22.86 9.16
C HIS A 16 5.10 -21.54 9.62
N ALA A 17 3.80 -21.33 9.40
CA ALA A 17 3.15 -20.12 9.86
C ALA A 17 3.14 -20.05 11.39
N GLN A 18 2.90 -21.16 12.06
CA GLN A 18 2.89 -21.21 13.52
C GLN A 18 4.27 -20.90 14.08
N GLU A 19 5.31 -21.48 13.51
CA GLU A 19 6.69 -21.22 13.91
C GLU A 19 7.05 -19.74 13.73
N HIS A 20 6.67 -19.19 12.61
CA HIS A 20 6.92 -17.78 12.29
C HIS A 20 6.17 -16.86 13.25
N LEU A 21 4.92 -17.22 13.56
CA LEU A 21 4.10 -16.46 14.50
C LEU A 21 4.74 -16.43 15.89
N GLU A 22 5.23 -17.58 16.36
CA GLU A 22 5.87 -17.66 17.68
C GLU A 22 7.12 -16.80 17.74
N GLY A 23 7.92 -16.78 16.67
CA GLY A 23 9.09 -15.92 16.58
C GLY A 23 8.73 -14.45 16.63
N LEU A 24 7.66 -14.06 15.95
CA LEU A 24 7.22 -12.68 15.94
C LEU A 24 6.62 -12.24 17.27
N ILE A 25 5.99 -13.16 18.02
CA ILE A 25 5.52 -12.85 19.38
C ILE A 25 6.71 -12.48 20.26
N GLU A 26 7.79 -13.21 20.12
CA GLU A 26 9.03 -12.90 20.88
C GLU A 26 9.58 -11.53 20.49
N ASP A 27 9.37 -11.13 19.26
CA ASP A 27 9.81 -9.82 18.76
C ASP A 27 8.86 -8.69 19.14
N GLY A 28 7.73 -9.01 19.79
CA GLY A 28 6.81 -8.00 20.29
C GLY A 28 5.55 -7.77 19.46
N HIS A 29 5.30 -8.60 18.45
CA HIS A 29 4.08 -8.48 17.65
C HIS A 29 2.88 -9.06 18.38
N ASP A 30 1.70 -8.51 18.10
CA ASP A 30 0.45 -8.94 18.73
C ASP A 30 -0.03 -10.26 18.11
N GLU A 31 -0.22 -11.26 18.96
CA GLU A 31 -0.67 -12.58 18.51
C GLU A 31 -2.04 -12.55 17.86
N ASP A 32 -2.97 -11.81 18.43
CA ASP A 32 -4.34 -11.73 17.89
C ASP A 32 -4.36 -11.08 16.51
N GLU A 33 -3.55 -10.06 16.31
CA GLU A 33 -3.41 -9.38 15.04
C GLU A 33 -2.86 -10.33 13.97
N MET A 34 -1.84 -11.11 14.34
CA MET A 34 -1.26 -12.09 13.44
C MET A 34 -2.23 -13.21 13.08
N LYS A 35 -3.00 -13.67 14.05
CA LYS A 35 -4.01 -14.71 13.80
C LYS A 35 -5.09 -14.20 12.86
N GLU A 36 -5.52 -12.96 13.05
CA GLU A 36 -6.48 -12.33 12.16
C GLU A 36 -5.93 -12.22 10.74
N PHE A 37 -4.67 -11.85 10.62
CA PHE A 37 -4.01 -11.76 9.33
C PHE A 37 -3.99 -13.12 8.61
N ILE A 38 -3.64 -14.19 9.34
CA ILE A 38 -3.64 -15.54 8.78
C ILE A 38 -5.05 -15.95 8.32
N GLU A 39 -6.05 -15.61 9.13
CA GLU A 39 -7.43 -15.93 8.80
C GLU A 39 -7.89 -15.20 7.54
N THR A 40 -7.46 -13.97 7.37
CA THR A 40 -7.86 -13.15 6.22
C THR A 40 -7.07 -13.47 4.95
N HIS A 41 -5.78 -13.69 5.07
CA HIS A 41 -4.86 -13.81 3.91
C HIS A 41 -4.27 -15.20 3.72
N GLY A 42 -4.32 -16.06 4.74
CA GLY A 42 -3.76 -17.40 4.66
C GLY A 42 -2.34 -17.49 5.20
N ALA A 43 -1.93 -18.71 5.49
CA ALA A 43 -0.64 -18.99 6.11
C ALA A 43 0.54 -18.60 5.22
N LYS A 44 0.43 -18.83 3.92
CA LYS A 44 1.49 -18.51 2.97
C LYS A 44 1.77 -17.01 2.94
N ASP A 45 0.72 -16.22 2.83
CA ASP A 45 0.86 -14.77 2.77
C ASP A 45 1.35 -14.21 4.11
N PHE A 46 0.95 -14.84 5.21
CA PHE A 46 1.46 -14.43 6.51
C PHE A 46 2.98 -14.57 6.57
N VAL A 47 3.51 -15.72 6.20
CA VAL A 47 4.95 -15.96 6.24
C VAL A 47 5.69 -15.03 5.29
N CYS A 48 5.15 -14.82 4.10
CA CYS A 48 5.83 -14.03 3.06
C CYS A 48 5.73 -12.52 3.27
N TYR A 49 4.61 -12.02 3.77
CA TYR A 49 4.31 -10.59 3.71
C TYR A 49 3.97 -9.91 5.03
N PHE A 50 3.68 -10.65 6.09
CA PHE A 50 3.22 -10.02 7.33
C PHE A 50 4.21 -9.02 7.91
N GLU A 51 5.50 -9.32 7.87
CA GLU A 51 6.51 -8.41 8.42
C GLU A 51 6.54 -7.09 7.67
N ASP A 52 6.45 -7.15 6.34
CA ASP A 52 6.41 -5.94 5.52
C ASP A 52 5.11 -5.18 5.76
N TYR A 53 3.99 -5.90 5.86
CA TYR A 53 2.69 -5.29 6.16
C TYR A 53 2.73 -4.57 7.52
N ALA A 54 3.22 -5.24 8.55
CA ALA A 54 3.29 -4.65 9.89
C ALA A 54 4.22 -3.45 9.93
N ARG A 55 5.35 -3.52 9.21
CA ARG A 55 6.28 -2.40 9.13
C ARG A 55 5.63 -1.19 8.47
N MET A 56 4.84 -1.40 7.41
CA MET A 56 4.17 -0.31 6.73
C MET A 56 3.06 0.30 7.59
N VAL A 57 2.32 -0.53 8.34
CA VAL A 57 1.31 -0.03 9.28
C VAL A 57 1.97 0.82 10.37
N ASP A 58 3.12 0.38 10.86
CA ASP A 58 3.85 1.12 11.89
C ASP A 58 4.42 2.43 11.37
N GLU A 59 4.93 2.41 10.14
CA GLU A 59 5.57 3.57 9.54
C GLU A 59 4.58 4.62 9.05
N TYR A 60 3.46 4.18 8.49
CA TYR A 60 2.43 5.09 7.94
C TYR A 60 1.20 5.15 8.83
N ASP A 61 0.30 4.22 8.70
CA ASP A 61 -0.81 3.90 9.60
C ASP A 61 -1.70 2.86 8.92
N GLN A 62 -2.67 2.34 9.65
CA GLN A 62 -3.55 1.30 9.14
C GLN A 62 -4.38 1.79 7.96
N GLU A 63 -4.88 3.01 8.01
CA GLU A 63 -5.71 3.57 6.95
C GLU A 63 -4.96 3.70 5.64
N THR A 64 -3.70 4.12 5.69
CA THR A 64 -2.85 4.25 4.50
C THR A 64 -2.60 2.89 3.86
N VAL A 65 -2.27 1.90 4.67
CA VAL A 65 -2.03 0.54 4.18
C VAL A 65 -3.30 -0.07 3.60
N ASP A 66 -4.44 0.13 4.26
CA ASP A 66 -5.72 -0.36 3.76
C ASP A 66 -6.06 0.26 2.41
N ALA A 67 -5.84 1.57 2.26
CA ALA A 67 -6.09 2.24 0.99
C ALA A 67 -5.19 1.70 -0.11
N PHE A 68 -3.93 1.43 0.22
CA PHE A 68 -2.99 0.84 -0.74
C PHE A 68 -3.45 -0.54 -1.19
N LEU A 69 -3.88 -1.37 -0.23
CA LEU A 69 -4.29 -2.75 -0.54
C LEU A 69 -5.63 -2.85 -1.27
N GLU A 70 -6.42 -1.78 -1.30
CA GLU A 70 -7.62 -1.74 -2.13
C GLU A 70 -7.28 -1.58 -3.61
N GLU A 71 -6.13 -0.98 -3.92
CA GLU A 71 -5.70 -0.72 -5.30
C GLU A 71 -4.59 -1.65 -5.77
N PHE A 72 -3.81 -2.21 -4.85
CA PHE A 72 -2.68 -3.07 -5.16
C PHE A 72 -2.78 -4.37 -4.36
N ASP A 73 -1.95 -5.34 -4.70
CA ASP A 73 -1.95 -6.64 -4.04
C ASP A 73 -1.07 -6.65 -2.79
N LEU A 74 -1.34 -7.59 -1.88
CA LEU A 74 -0.55 -7.74 -0.67
C LEU A 74 0.94 -7.98 -0.99
N MET A 75 1.23 -8.69 -2.07
CA MET A 75 2.62 -8.93 -2.48
C MET A 75 3.37 -7.65 -2.81
N ASP A 76 2.65 -6.57 -3.06
CA ASP A 76 3.24 -5.28 -3.40
C ASP A 76 3.43 -4.38 -2.19
N VAL A 77 3.05 -4.83 -0.99
CA VAL A 77 3.04 -3.97 0.21
C VAL A 77 4.42 -3.39 0.53
N GLU A 78 5.49 -4.09 0.19
CA GLU A 78 6.85 -3.58 0.43
C GLU A 78 7.17 -2.34 -0.40
N HIS A 79 6.42 -2.12 -1.49
CA HIS A 79 6.62 -0.98 -2.38
C HIS A 79 5.81 0.25 -1.96
N LEU A 80 5.05 0.16 -0.87
CA LEU A 80 4.24 1.28 -0.41
C LEU A 80 5.07 2.55 -0.20
N GLN A 81 6.26 2.41 0.40
CA GLN A 81 7.10 3.57 0.67
C GLN A 81 7.54 4.28 -0.60
N ASP A 82 7.71 3.55 -1.70
CA ASP A 82 8.10 4.14 -2.98
C ASP A 82 6.90 4.71 -3.73
N ALA A 83 5.72 4.16 -3.48
CA ALA A 83 4.50 4.54 -4.20
C ALA A 83 3.75 5.70 -3.53
N TYR A 84 3.86 5.83 -2.21
CA TYR A 84 3.02 6.76 -1.46
C TYR A 84 3.43 8.22 -1.68
N HIS A 85 2.49 9.04 -2.10
CA HIS A 85 2.71 10.45 -2.38
C HIS A 85 1.94 11.40 -1.47
N GLY A 86 1.34 10.88 -0.40
CA GLY A 86 0.69 11.73 0.58
C GLY A 86 -0.82 11.67 0.53
N GLN A 87 -1.42 12.47 1.39
CA GLN A 87 -2.87 12.53 1.53
C GLN A 87 -3.34 13.92 1.09
N TYR A 88 -4.40 13.93 0.27
CA TYR A 88 -4.95 15.17 -0.28
C TYR A 88 -6.46 15.13 -0.21
N SER A 89 -7.10 16.29 -0.20
CA SER A 89 -8.54 16.38 -0.13
C SER A 89 -9.20 16.04 -1.45
N SER A 90 -8.45 16.18 -2.56
CA SER A 90 -8.98 15.89 -3.89
C SER A 90 -7.85 15.64 -4.87
N GLU A 91 -8.20 15.07 -6.01
CA GLU A 91 -7.26 14.87 -7.11
C GLU A 91 -6.75 16.20 -7.65
N ALA A 92 -7.63 17.21 -7.65
CA ALA A 92 -7.25 18.55 -8.08
C ALA A 92 -6.20 19.15 -7.14
N GLU A 93 -6.35 18.95 -5.85
CA GLU A 93 -5.37 19.43 -4.88
C GLU A 93 -4.02 18.77 -5.08
N PHE A 94 -4.01 17.47 -5.32
CA PHE A 94 -2.76 16.76 -5.61
C PHE A 94 -2.10 17.33 -6.88
N ALA A 95 -2.87 17.53 -7.93
CA ALA A 95 -2.35 18.04 -9.20
C ALA A 95 -1.70 19.41 -9.02
N GLU A 96 -2.34 20.30 -8.27
CA GLU A 96 -1.81 21.62 -8.01
C GLU A 96 -0.50 21.55 -7.23
N ASN A 97 -0.48 20.75 -6.16
CA ASN A 97 0.73 20.59 -5.34
C ASN A 97 1.85 19.94 -6.14
N PHE A 98 1.52 18.96 -6.96
CA PHE A 98 2.51 18.27 -7.77
C PHE A 98 3.21 19.21 -8.76
N LEU A 99 2.44 20.03 -9.46
CA LEU A 99 3.01 20.98 -10.39
C LEU A 99 3.89 21.99 -9.67
N ASN A 100 3.39 22.51 -8.55
CA ASN A 100 4.12 23.53 -7.77
C ASN A 100 5.44 22.99 -7.22
N ASP A 101 5.43 21.75 -6.72
CA ASP A 101 6.61 21.16 -6.09
C ASP A 101 7.65 20.66 -7.08
N CYS A 102 7.19 20.11 -8.22
CA CYS A 102 8.09 19.45 -9.16
C CYS A 102 8.54 20.37 -10.31
N TYR A 103 7.69 21.30 -10.72
CA TYR A 103 7.97 22.14 -11.89
C TYR A 103 7.91 23.63 -11.60
N GLY A 104 7.28 24.01 -10.50
CA GLY A 104 7.00 25.40 -10.20
C GLY A 104 5.75 25.88 -10.94
N MET A 105 5.05 26.83 -10.30
CA MET A 105 3.82 27.36 -10.87
C MET A 105 4.15 28.21 -12.10
N PRO A 106 3.50 27.98 -13.24
CA PRO A 106 3.77 28.78 -14.43
C PRO A 106 3.35 30.24 -14.23
N ASP A 107 4.07 31.13 -14.89
CA ASP A 107 3.81 32.56 -14.82
C ASP A 107 2.67 32.88 -15.77
N MET A 108 1.52 33.30 -15.22
CA MET A 108 0.31 33.56 -16.01
C MET A 108 -0.38 34.83 -15.54
N PRO A 109 -1.14 35.49 -16.44
CA PRO A 109 -1.98 36.61 -15.98
C PRO A 109 -2.93 36.17 -14.89
N TYR A 110 -3.26 37.06 -13.97
CA TYR A 110 -4.08 36.74 -12.82
C TYR A 110 -5.48 36.22 -13.15
N TRP A 111 -5.97 36.53 -14.34
CA TRP A 111 -7.31 36.13 -14.80
C TRP A 111 -7.32 34.76 -15.48
N VAL A 112 -6.16 34.12 -15.64
CA VAL A 112 -6.08 32.78 -16.19
C VAL A 112 -6.13 31.78 -15.04
N ALA A 113 -6.97 30.78 -15.17
CA ALA A 113 -7.11 29.72 -14.17
C ALA A 113 -6.73 28.37 -14.80
N ILE A 114 -6.18 27.48 -13.97
CA ILE A 114 -5.84 26.13 -14.39
C ILE A 114 -6.97 25.21 -13.91
N ASP A 115 -7.42 24.32 -14.81
CA ASP A 115 -8.39 23.29 -14.44
C ASP A 115 -7.61 22.10 -13.86
N TRP A 116 -7.48 22.05 -12.54
CA TRP A 116 -6.70 21.03 -11.87
C TRP A 116 -7.33 19.65 -11.97
N GLU A 117 -8.64 19.55 -12.04
CA GLU A 117 -9.31 18.27 -12.23
C GLU A 117 -8.98 17.69 -13.59
N LYS A 118 -8.99 18.53 -14.61
CA LYS A 118 -8.65 18.11 -15.96
C LYS A 118 -7.16 17.75 -16.07
N THR A 119 -6.32 18.47 -15.34
CA THR A 119 -4.88 18.17 -15.27
C THR A 119 -4.66 16.76 -14.70
N TRP A 120 -5.42 16.40 -13.67
CA TRP A 120 -5.37 15.05 -13.15
C TRP A 120 -5.91 14.05 -14.18
N ASP A 121 -7.11 14.28 -14.71
CA ASP A 121 -7.77 13.33 -15.61
C ASP A 121 -6.98 13.06 -16.88
N ASP A 122 -6.40 14.09 -17.47
CA ASP A 122 -5.72 13.98 -18.75
C ASP A 122 -4.24 13.61 -18.63
N GLY A 123 -3.66 13.78 -17.46
CA GLY A 123 -2.23 13.56 -17.26
C GLY A 123 -1.88 12.66 -16.09
N LEU A 124 -2.09 13.14 -14.88
CA LEU A 124 -1.59 12.45 -13.69
C LEU A 124 -2.28 11.11 -13.41
N SER A 125 -3.54 10.95 -13.79
CA SER A 125 -4.27 9.71 -13.57
C SER A 125 -3.67 8.50 -14.30
N TRP A 126 -2.82 8.75 -15.28
CA TRP A 126 -2.13 7.67 -15.99
C TRP A 126 -1.03 7.03 -15.13
N ASP A 127 -0.45 7.81 -14.22
CA ASP A 127 0.68 7.38 -13.43
C ASP A 127 0.36 7.22 -11.95
N TYR A 128 -0.73 7.82 -11.49
CA TYR A 128 -1.07 7.87 -10.07
C TYR A 128 -2.48 7.35 -9.83
N THR A 129 -2.71 6.81 -8.63
CA THR A 129 -4.01 6.34 -8.18
C THR A 129 -4.42 7.16 -6.96
N PHE A 130 -5.68 7.60 -6.95
CA PHE A 130 -6.25 8.34 -5.82
C PHE A 130 -7.30 7.45 -5.14
N ASN A 131 -7.11 7.16 -3.86
CA ASN A 131 -8.07 6.36 -3.11
C ASN A 131 -8.23 6.92 -1.71
N ASN A 132 -9.43 7.34 -1.38
CA ASN A 132 -9.77 7.85 -0.04
C ASN A 132 -8.87 8.98 0.43
N GLY A 133 -8.41 9.81 -0.49
CA GLY A 133 -7.50 10.90 -0.17
C GLY A 133 -6.02 10.54 -0.26
N TYR A 134 -5.71 9.26 -0.38
CA TYR A 134 -4.33 8.80 -0.49
C TYR A 134 -3.91 8.68 -1.94
N VAL A 135 -2.71 9.16 -2.25
CA VAL A 135 -2.19 9.12 -3.63
C VAL A 135 -1.01 8.16 -3.71
N PHE A 136 -1.06 7.27 -4.68
CA PHE A 136 -0.01 6.28 -4.90
C PHE A 136 0.46 6.31 -6.35
N LEU A 137 1.78 6.22 -6.55
CA LEU A 137 2.37 6.08 -7.87
C LEU A 137 2.09 4.66 -8.40
N SER A 138 1.82 4.54 -9.68
CA SER A 138 1.63 3.24 -10.30
C SER A 138 2.90 2.40 -10.15
N LEU A 139 2.73 1.13 -9.77
CA LEU A 139 3.87 0.24 -9.53
C LEU A 139 4.68 -0.07 -10.78
N ILE A 140 4.12 0.15 -11.96
CA ILE A 140 4.87 -0.06 -13.19
C ILE A 140 5.95 1.01 -13.39
N HIS A 141 5.92 2.07 -12.61
CA HIS A 141 6.90 3.16 -12.67
C HIS A 141 7.92 3.11 -11.52
N ILE A 142 7.84 2.08 -10.70
CA ILE A 142 8.76 1.92 -9.56
C ILE A 142 9.95 1.04 -9.95
#